data_e0fe7b4fe89ff354144d0fd87a284566
#
_entry.id   e0fe7b4fe89ff354144d0fd87a284566
#
_cell.length_a   1.000
_cell.length_b   1.000
_cell.length_c   1.000
_cell.angle_alpha   90.00
_cell.angle_beta   90.00
_cell.angle_gamma   90.00
#
_symmetry.space_group_name_H-M   'P 1'
#
loop_
_entity.id
_entity.type
_entity.pdbx_description
1 polymer ?
#
loop_
_entity_poly.entity_id
_entity_poly.type
_entity_poly.pdbx_seq_one_letter_code
_entity_poly.pdbx_strand_id
1 'polypeptide(L)'
;LEGGLVGGSNKGDYMRSFATRAAFAFGASALLAATPAHAELVNATDPTTIEAIVESQGWPATIVAKPGDDPYIESNRNGLKFLVLFMNCEEGKKCKTLQYYMGFSDAKDVSLEKLNKWNKDKRFARAYKDDEGDPVLEMDVDLDFAGIPRENVGETFNTWATLMDSFREYVFEK
;
A
#
# COMPACT_ATOMS: atom_id res chain seq x y z
N LEU A 1 21.31 28.18 -89.39
CA LEU A 1 21.00 27.12 -90.32
C LEU A 1 19.99 26.18 -89.65
N GLU A 2 18.76 26.41 -89.93
CA GLU A 2 17.85 25.57 -90.72
C GLU A 2 17.52 24.25 -90.05
N GLY A 3 16.37 23.86 -89.81
CA GLY A 3 15.12 24.08 -90.53
C GLY A 3 14.16 22.97 -90.15
N GLY A 4 12.97 23.26 -90.26
CA GLY A 4 11.92 22.56 -90.93
C GLY A 4 11.01 21.71 -90.03
N LEU A 5 9.89 22.17 -89.72
CA LEU A 5 8.59 22.05 -90.37
C LEU A 5 7.97 20.66 -90.42
N VAL A 6 6.76 20.65 -89.99
CA VAL A 6 5.50 20.10 -90.55
C VAL A 6 5.14 18.75 -89.92
N GLY A 7 4.03 18.66 -89.31
CA GLY A 7 2.68 18.64 -89.71
C GLY A 7 1.93 17.50 -89.15
N GLY A 8 0.73 17.76 -88.79
CA GLY A 8 -0.40 16.92 -89.16
C GLY A 8 -1.05 16.19 -88.00
N SER A 9 -2.07 16.77 -87.48
CA SER A 9 -3.46 16.47 -87.74
C SER A 9 -4.00 15.16 -87.13
N ASN A 10 -4.81 15.34 -86.15
CA ASN A 10 -6.24 14.98 -86.20
C ASN A 10 -6.72 13.74 -85.47
N LYS A 11 -7.74 14.05 -84.69
CA LYS A 11 -8.88 13.17 -84.34
C LYS A 11 -8.58 12.09 -83.29
N GLY A 12 -9.22 12.12 -82.24
CA GLY A 12 -10.61 12.10 -81.93
C GLY A 12 -10.81 11.42 -80.58
N ASP A 13 -11.64 12.03 -79.83
CA ASP A 13 -12.57 11.42 -78.93
C ASP A 13 -12.13 10.20 -78.12
N TYR A 14 -12.06 10.35 -76.81
CA TYR A 14 -13.06 9.75 -75.96
C TYR A 14 -12.78 10.19 -74.48
N MET A 15 -13.62 11.11 -73.99
CA MET A 15 -13.79 11.32 -72.60
C MET A 15 -14.24 10.02 -71.91
N ARG A 16 -13.43 9.48 -71.06
CA ARG A 16 -13.87 8.60 -69.96
C ARG A 16 -13.44 9.18 -68.66
N SER A 17 -14.37 9.90 -68.06
CA SER A 17 -14.35 10.32 -66.67
C SER A 17 -14.27 9.11 -65.79
N PHE A 18 -13.09 8.86 -65.18
CA PHE A 18 -12.98 8.01 -64.00
C PHE A 18 -13.14 8.88 -62.79
N ALA A 19 -14.37 8.94 -62.28
CA ALA A 19 -14.64 9.50 -60.98
C ALA A 19 -14.02 8.57 -59.91
N THR A 20 -12.83 8.91 -59.44
CA THR A 20 -12.20 8.25 -58.30
C THR A 20 -12.94 8.72 -57.06
N ARG A 21 -13.85 7.88 -56.55
CA ARG A 21 -14.47 8.08 -55.25
C ARG A 21 -13.40 7.81 -54.16
N ALA A 22 -12.82 8.86 -53.61
CA ALA A 22 -12.03 8.81 -52.41
C ALA A 22 -12.98 8.51 -51.24
N ALA A 23 -12.99 7.26 -50.76
CA ALA A 23 -13.67 6.88 -49.55
C ALA A 23 -12.82 7.39 -48.36
N PHE A 24 -13.23 8.49 -47.75
CA PHE A 24 -12.69 8.90 -46.46
C PHE A 24 -13.23 7.94 -45.43
N ALA A 25 -12.39 6.99 -45.00
CA ALA A 25 -12.64 6.19 -43.81
C ALA A 25 -12.41 7.10 -42.60
N PHE A 26 -13.50 7.60 -41.98
CA PHE A 26 -13.46 8.22 -40.65
C PHE A 26 -13.16 7.12 -39.66
N GLY A 27 -11.88 7.00 -39.29
CA GLY A 27 -11.46 6.20 -38.16
C GLY A 27 -11.97 6.88 -36.85
N ALA A 28 -13.04 6.32 -36.29
CA ALA A 28 -13.47 6.72 -34.94
C ALA A 28 -12.40 6.26 -33.94
N SER A 29 -11.48 7.15 -33.58
CA SER A 29 -10.60 6.92 -32.44
C SER A 29 -11.46 6.97 -31.16
N ALA A 30 -11.79 5.80 -30.61
CA ALA A 30 -12.39 5.69 -29.30
C ALA A 30 -11.36 6.15 -28.27
N LEU A 31 -11.51 7.37 -27.79
CA LEU A 31 -10.83 7.85 -26.58
C LEU A 31 -11.35 7.01 -25.40
N LEU A 32 -10.58 5.99 -24.99
CA LEU A 32 -10.76 5.33 -23.72
C LEU A 32 -10.51 6.37 -22.63
N ALA A 33 -11.58 6.94 -22.10
CA ALA A 33 -11.52 7.76 -20.90
C ALA A 33 -11.04 6.85 -19.76
N ALA A 34 -9.77 6.98 -19.38
CA ALA A 34 -9.26 6.37 -18.16
C ALA A 34 -10.02 7.01 -16.99
N THR A 35 -10.93 6.27 -16.36
CA THR A 35 -11.52 6.68 -15.08
C THR A 35 -10.39 6.80 -14.07
N PRO A 36 -10.30 7.92 -13.31
CA PRO A 36 -9.32 8.01 -12.23
C PRO A 36 -9.59 6.86 -11.25
N ALA A 37 -8.60 6.00 -11.06
CA ALA A 37 -8.66 4.99 -10.01
C ALA A 37 -8.64 5.74 -8.67
N HIS A 38 -9.77 5.78 -7.98
CA HIS A 38 -9.80 6.23 -6.59
C HIS A 38 -9.06 5.18 -5.76
N ALA A 39 -8.06 5.64 -4.98
CA ALA A 39 -7.39 4.76 -4.03
C ALA A 39 -8.44 4.20 -3.03
N GLU A 40 -8.41 2.89 -2.81
CA GLU A 40 -9.22 2.24 -1.79
C GLU A 40 -8.80 2.77 -0.41
N LEU A 41 -9.74 3.39 0.29
CA LEU A 41 -9.51 3.85 1.66
C LEU A 41 -9.79 2.71 2.64
N VAL A 42 -8.89 2.53 3.58
CA VAL A 42 -8.96 1.50 4.62
C VAL A 42 -9.03 2.18 5.99
N ASN A 43 -9.98 1.74 6.79
CA ASN A 43 -10.12 2.13 8.19
C ASN A 43 -10.05 0.90 9.12
N ALA A 44 -10.09 1.10 10.42
CA ALA A 44 -9.96 0.03 11.41
C ALA A 44 -11.31 -0.63 11.77
N THR A 45 -12.40 -0.39 11.04
CA THR A 45 -13.73 -0.93 11.37
C THR A 45 -13.91 -2.39 10.97
N ASP A 46 -13.13 -2.87 10.01
CA ASP A 46 -13.18 -4.25 9.50
C ASP A 46 -11.82 -4.94 9.67
N PRO A 47 -11.66 -5.80 10.69
CA PRO A 47 -10.43 -6.57 10.91
C PRO A 47 -10.01 -7.44 9.72
N THR A 48 -10.97 -7.93 8.90
CA THR A 48 -10.65 -8.81 7.76
C THR A 48 -9.89 -8.04 6.65
N THR A 49 -10.18 -6.76 6.48
CA THR A 49 -9.42 -5.91 5.56
C THR A 49 -7.98 -5.74 6.00
N ILE A 50 -7.73 -5.56 7.30
CA ILE A 50 -6.37 -5.43 7.86
C ILE A 50 -5.63 -6.77 7.79
N GLU A 51 -6.30 -7.88 8.12
CA GLU A 51 -5.74 -9.24 7.99
C GLU A 51 -5.24 -9.47 6.55
N ALA A 52 -6.08 -9.18 5.54
CA ALA A 52 -5.70 -9.32 4.13
C ALA A 52 -4.51 -8.44 3.72
N ILE A 53 -4.35 -7.27 4.37
CA ILE A 53 -3.18 -6.41 4.13
C ILE A 53 -1.93 -7.03 4.74
N VAL A 54 -1.99 -7.57 5.96
CA VAL A 54 -0.88 -8.30 6.60
C VAL A 54 -0.46 -9.50 5.74
N GLU A 55 -1.43 -10.29 5.28
CA GLU A 55 -1.17 -11.43 4.40
C GLU A 55 -0.53 -11.02 3.06
N SER A 56 -0.92 -9.87 2.52
CA SER A 56 -0.32 -9.34 1.28
C SER A 56 1.16 -8.96 1.43
N GLN A 57 1.64 -8.77 2.68
CA GLN A 57 3.07 -8.61 2.98
C GLN A 57 3.82 -9.96 3.01
N GLY A 58 3.11 -11.08 2.83
CA GLY A 58 3.68 -12.43 2.91
C GLY A 58 3.78 -12.94 4.36
N TRP A 59 3.07 -12.37 5.31
CA TRP A 59 3.08 -12.79 6.71
C TRP A 59 1.77 -13.49 7.07
N PRO A 60 1.80 -14.61 7.81
CA PRO A 60 0.59 -15.24 8.29
C PRO A 60 -0.16 -14.27 9.23
N ALA A 61 -1.47 -14.26 9.14
CA ALA A 61 -2.30 -13.45 10.01
C ALA A 61 -3.49 -14.27 10.52
N THR A 62 -3.94 -14.01 11.74
CA THR A 62 -5.09 -14.66 12.34
C THR A 62 -5.84 -13.68 13.23
N ILE A 63 -7.08 -13.40 12.90
CA ILE A 63 -7.95 -12.57 13.74
C ILE A 63 -8.34 -13.33 15.00
N VAL A 64 -8.15 -12.68 16.15
CA VAL A 64 -8.64 -13.13 17.45
C VAL A 64 -9.69 -12.14 17.93
N ALA A 65 -10.92 -12.62 18.05
CA ALA A 65 -12.06 -11.83 18.55
C ALA A 65 -12.80 -12.62 19.63
N LYS A 66 -12.97 -12.03 20.80
CA LYS A 66 -13.74 -12.59 21.91
C LYS A 66 -14.93 -11.69 22.20
N PRO A 67 -16.09 -12.23 22.62
CA PRO A 67 -17.22 -11.42 22.99
C PRO A 67 -16.87 -10.44 24.13
N GLY A 68 -17.05 -9.13 23.88
CA GLY A 68 -16.80 -8.07 24.84
C GLY A 68 -15.39 -7.47 24.83
N ASP A 69 -14.45 -8.11 24.11
CA ASP A 69 -13.09 -7.60 23.95
C ASP A 69 -12.90 -6.92 22.59
N ASP A 70 -11.95 -6.02 22.50
CA ASP A 70 -11.49 -5.46 21.25
C ASP A 70 -10.74 -6.54 20.44
N PRO A 71 -10.95 -6.64 19.11
CA PRO A 71 -10.28 -7.64 18.31
C PRO A 71 -8.79 -7.32 18.15
N TYR A 72 -8.00 -8.35 17.83
CA TYR A 72 -6.61 -8.17 17.42
C TYR A 72 -6.22 -9.23 16.36
N ILE A 73 -5.11 -9.00 15.68
CA ILE A 73 -4.52 -9.94 14.75
C ILE A 73 -3.20 -10.42 15.34
N GLU A 74 -3.03 -11.75 15.40
CA GLU A 74 -1.75 -12.39 15.64
C GLU A 74 -1.01 -12.58 14.33
N SER A 75 0.26 -12.22 14.29
CA SER A 75 1.11 -12.38 13.11
C SER A 75 2.55 -12.76 13.48
N ASN A 76 3.28 -13.20 12.47
CA ASN A 76 4.69 -13.58 12.62
C ASN A 76 5.47 -13.20 11.35
N ARG A 77 6.61 -12.57 11.53
CA ARG A 77 7.55 -12.28 10.46
C ARG A 77 8.94 -12.79 10.83
N ASN A 78 9.42 -13.80 10.09
CA ASN A 78 10.76 -14.36 10.30
C ASN A 78 11.04 -14.78 11.77
N GLY A 79 10.03 -15.35 12.42
CA GLY A 79 10.12 -15.78 13.84
C GLY A 79 9.81 -14.68 14.85
N LEU A 80 9.67 -13.42 14.44
CA LEU A 80 9.21 -12.34 15.31
C LEU A 80 7.69 -12.32 15.35
N LYS A 81 7.13 -12.68 16.50
CA LYS A 81 5.70 -12.58 16.76
C LYS A 81 5.34 -11.13 17.07
N PHE A 82 4.21 -10.68 16.55
CA PHE A 82 3.64 -9.37 16.85
C PHE A 82 2.13 -9.40 16.80
N LEU A 83 1.52 -8.39 17.40
CA LEU A 83 0.08 -8.18 17.39
C LEU A 83 -0.25 -6.91 16.61
N VAL A 84 -1.43 -6.91 15.98
CA VAL A 84 -2.09 -5.70 15.48
C VAL A 84 -3.36 -5.54 16.32
N LEU A 85 -3.30 -4.65 17.28
CA LEU A 85 -4.39 -4.36 18.20
C LEU A 85 -5.33 -3.33 17.56
N PHE A 86 -6.62 -3.58 17.65
CA PHE A 86 -7.64 -2.61 17.25
C PHE A 86 -8.02 -1.78 18.46
N MET A 87 -7.89 -0.47 18.37
CA MET A 87 -8.00 0.45 19.48
C MET A 87 -9.11 1.46 19.27
N ASN A 88 -9.56 2.09 20.36
CA ASN A 88 -10.62 3.09 20.36
C ASN A 88 -11.92 2.56 19.73
N CYS A 89 -12.27 1.32 20.08
CA CYS A 89 -13.45 0.63 19.60
C CYS A 89 -14.71 1.03 20.37
N GLU A 90 -15.88 0.89 19.74
CA GLU A 90 -17.18 0.96 20.36
C GLU A 90 -17.69 -0.47 20.55
N GLU A 91 -17.71 -1.00 21.77
CA GLU A 91 -18.13 -2.37 22.08
C GLU A 91 -17.44 -3.45 21.22
N GLY A 92 -16.12 -3.37 21.07
CA GLY A 92 -15.31 -4.29 20.26
C GLY A 92 -15.50 -4.15 18.76
N LYS A 93 -16.08 -3.05 18.30
CA LYS A 93 -16.38 -2.74 16.90
C LYS A 93 -16.07 -1.29 16.59
N LYS A 94 -16.15 -0.94 15.29
CA LYS A 94 -15.91 0.44 14.82
C LYS A 94 -14.64 1.05 15.40
N CYS A 95 -13.58 0.27 15.44
CA CYS A 95 -12.29 0.72 15.92
C CYS A 95 -11.74 1.83 15.02
N LYS A 96 -10.91 2.70 15.57
CA LYS A 96 -10.44 3.91 14.90
C LYS A 96 -8.95 3.91 14.64
N THR A 97 -8.21 3.15 15.45
CA THR A 97 -6.75 3.16 15.45
C THR A 97 -6.23 1.73 15.47
N LEU A 98 -5.11 1.49 14.82
CA LEU A 98 -4.33 0.26 15.00
C LEU A 98 -3.12 0.56 15.88
N GLN A 99 -2.74 -0.40 16.72
CA GLN A 99 -1.48 -0.39 17.43
C GLN A 99 -0.73 -1.68 17.11
N TYR A 100 0.47 -1.55 16.53
CA TYR A 100 1.38 -2.67 16.34
C TYR A 100 2.18 -2.86 17.62
N TYR A 101 2.28 -4.09 18.09
CA TYR A 101 2.85 -4.43 19.38
C TYR A 101 3.76 -5.65 19.29
N MET A 102 4.94 -5.58 19.91
CA MET A 102 5.81 -6.74 20.18
C MET A 102 6.60 -6.53 21.46
N GLY A 103 6.98 -7.65 22.10
CA GLY A 103 7.81 -7.65 23.31
C GLY A 103 8.77 -8.83 23.36
N PHE A 104 9.79 -8.74 24.21
CA PHE A 104 10.82 -9.77 24.40
C PHE A 104 10.95 -10.15 25.88
N SER A 105 10.35 -11.27 26.29
CA SER A 105 10.38 -11.74 27.67
C SER A 105 11.75 -12.23 28.15
N ASP A 106 12.69 -12.44 27.23
CA ASP A 106 14.06 -12.90 27.49
C ASP A 106 15.10 -11.76 27.48
N ALA A 107 14.65 -10.50 27.39
CA ALA A 107 15.49 -9.30 27.34
C ALA A 107 15.27 -8.35 28.54
N LYS A 108 14.89 -8.86 29.71
CA LYS A 108 14.58 -8.08 30.92
C LYS A 108 15.73 -7.20 31.43
N ASP A 109 16.97 -7.53 31.04
CA ASP A 109 18.18 -6.79 31.44
C ASP A 109 18.32 -5.44 30.74
N VAL A 110 17.53 -5.18 29.68
CA VAL A 110 17.58 -3.91 28.97
C VAL A 110 17.23 -2.78 29.92
N SER A 111 18.12 -1.77 30.02
CA SER A 111 17.91 -0.65 30.92
C SER A 111 16.88 0.36 30.36
N LEU A 112 16.22 1.09 31.27
CA LEU A 112 15.34 2.20 30.86
C LEU A 112 16.10 3.29 30.11
N GLU A 113 17.37 3.51 30.42
CA GLU A 113 18.22 4.45 29.69
C GLU A 113 18.42 4.01 28.23
N LYS A 114 18.67 2.71 27.99
CA LYS A 114 18.77 2.14 26.63
C LYS A 114 17.46 2.32 25.85
N LEU A 115 16.31 2.07 26.48
CA LEU A 115 15.01 2.28 25.83
C LEU A 115 14.72 3.78 25.57
N ASN A 116 15.09 4.65 26.50
CA ASN A 116 14.96 6.09 26.30
C ASN A 116 15.85 6.60 25.17
N LYS A 117 17.05 6.02 25.01
CA LYS A 117 17.93 6.32 23.87
C LYS A 117 17.31 5.85 22.56
N TRP A 118 16.67 4.67 22.52
CA TRP A 118 15.88 4.23 21.36
C TRP A 118 14.84 5.28 20.98
N ASN A 119 14.01 5.71 21.93
CA ASN A 119 12.95 6.69 21.69
C ASN A 119 13.47 8.04 21.20
N LYS A 120 14.68 8.42 21.58
CA LYS A 120 15.35 9.64 21.09
C LYS A 120 15.85 9.49 19.65
N ASP A 121 16.38 8.31 19.29
CA ASP A 121 17.12 8.10 18.05
C ASP A 121 16.24 7.53 16.92
N LYS A 122 15.10 6.91 17.27
CA LYS A 122 14.18 6.27 16.32
C LYS A 122 12.86 7.02 16.21
N ARG A 123 12.22 6.87 15.07
CA ARG A 123 10.91 7.48 14.77
C ARG A 123 9.83 6.40 14.69
N PHE A 124 8.59 6.83 14.74
CA PHE A 124 7.35 6.07 14.53
C PHE A 124 6.95 5.13 15.65
N ALA A 125 7.88 4.54 16.39
CA ALA A 125 7.57 3.61 17.48
C ALA A 125 8.14 4.11 18.80
N ARG A 126 7.45 3.74 19.90
CA ARG A 126 7.93 3.93 21.27
C ARG A 126 8.36 2.61 21.87
N ALA A 127 9.38 2.65 22.71
CA ALA A 127 9.84 1.51 23.48
C ALA A 127 9.76 1.79 24.99
N TYR A 128 9.31 0.79 25.75
CA TYR A 128 9.18 0.88 27.19
C TYR A 128 9.31 -0.51 27.83
N LYS A 129 9.29 -0.60 29.15
CA LYS A 129 9.10 -1.87 29.87
C LYS A 129 7.65 -2.00 30.29
N ASP A 130 7.07 -3.17 30.03
CA ASP A 130 5.76 -3.51 30.57
C ASP A 130 5.81 -3.82 32.10
N ASP A 131 4.69 -4.23 32.66
CA ASP A 131 4.58 -4.55 34.10
C ASP A 131 5.40 -5.78 34.50
N GLU A 132 5.70 -6.68 33.57
CA GLU A 132 6.57 -7.85 33.77
C GLU A 132 8.06 -7.50 33.62
N GLY A 133 8.36 -6.28 33.19
CA GLY A 133 9.72 -5.78 32.96
C GLY A 133 10.29 -6.15 31.60
N ASP A 134 9.46 -6.62 30.68
CA ASP A 134 9.84 -6.97 29.32
C ASP A 134 9.97 -5.71 28.45
N PRO A 135 11.01 -5.58 27.61
CA PRO A 135 11.06 -4.49 26.65
C PRO A 135 10.03 -4.69 25.54
N VAL A 136 9.18 -3.69 25.38
CA VAL A 136 8.09 -3.63 24.42
C VAL A 136 8.36 -2.54 23.39
N LEU A 137 7.95 -2.80 22.14
CA LEU A 137 7.89 -1.83 21.06
C LEU A 137 6.44 -1.69 20.61
N GLU A 138 5.99 -0.45 20.42
CA GLU A 138 4.66 -0.12 19.94
C GLU A 138 4.70 0.97 18.87
N MET A 139 3.77 0.88 17.91
CA MET A 139 3.57 1.90 16.88
C MET A 139 2.07 2.08 16.64
N ASP A 140 1.59 3.31 16.79
CA ASP A 140 0.18 3.65 16.55
C ASP A 140 -0.03 4.15 15.12
N VAL A 141 -1.16 3.76 14.51
CA VAL A 141 -1.61 4.19 13.19
C VAL A 141 -3.06 4.63 13.28
N ASP A 142 -3.31 5.92 13.11
CA ASP A 142 -4.66 6.48 13.10
C ASP A 142 -5.35 6.22 11.77
N LEU A 143 -6.52 5.56 11.81
CA LEU A 143 -7.36 5.22 10.68
C LEU A 143 -8.79 5.76 10.85
N ASP A 144 -9.00 6.74 11.73
CA ASP A 144 -10.32 7.32 11.98
C ASP A 144 -10.90 8.00 10.72
N PHE A 145 -12.19 8.31 10.76
CA PHE A 145 -12.97 8.89 9.68
C PHE A 145 -13.00 8.01 8.41
N ALA A 146 -12.52 8.55 7.30
CA ALA A 146 -12.51 7.83 6.02
C ALA A 146 -11.39 6.79 5.91
N GLY A 147 -10.44 6.80 6.85
CA GLY A 147 -9.24 5.99 6.76
C GLY A 147 -8.16 6.60 5.86
N ILE A 148 -7.17 5.77 5.50
CA ILE A 148 -6.07 6.14 4.62
C ILE A 148 -5.99 5.18 3.42
N PRO A 149 -5.30 5.53 2.32
CA PRO A 149 -5.11 4.62 1.20
C PRO A 149 -4.54 3.26 1.62
N ARG A 150 -5.04 2.19 1.00
CA ARG A 150 -4.61 0.82 1.28
C ARG A 150 -3.09 0.65 1.18
N GLU A 151 -2.48 1.29 0.20
CA GLU A 151 -1.03 1.27 0.01
C GLU A 151 -0.29 1.91 1.18
N ASN A 152 -0.86 2.96 1.78
CA ASN A 152 -0.29 3.61 2.95
C ASN A 152 -0.36 2.71 4.18
N VAL A 153 -1.45 1.94 4.36
CA VAL A 153 -1.52 0.92 5.43
C VAL A 153 -0.44 -0.12 5.22
N GLY A 154 -0.27 -0.62 3.98
CA GLY A 154 0.82 -1.54 3.62
C GLY A 154 2.20 -0.98 3.97
N GLU A 155 2.43 0.31 3.71
CA GLU A 155 3.71 0.97 4.02
C GLU A 155 3.96 1.12 5.54
N THR A 156 2.90 1.26 6.35
CA THR A 156 3.07 1.21 7.82
C THR A 156 3.56 -0.17 8.29
N PHE A 157 3.13 -1.27 7.65
CA PHE A 157 3.67 -2.61 7.93
C PHE A 157 5.13 -2.76 7.51
N ASN A 158 5.57 -2.18 6.38
CA ASN A 158 6.97 -2.14 5.98
C ASN A 158 7.84 -1.37 6.99
N THR A 159 7.32 -0.24 7.48
CA THR A 159 7.94 0.53 8.55
C THR A 159 8.05 -0.29 9.83
N TRP A 160 6.97 -0.98 10.24
CA TRP A 160 6.94 -1.85 11.39
C TRP A 160 7.96 -3.00 11.28
N ALA A 161 8.05 -3.64 10.11
CA ALA A 161 9.04 -4.68 9.84
C ALA A 161 10.47 -4.22 10.11
N THR A 162 10.80 -3.03 9.61
CA THR A 162 12.13 -2.42 9.81
C THR A 162 12.39 -2.11 11.27
N LEU A 163 11.37 -1.63 11.99
CA LEU A 163 11.46 -1.32 13.42
C LEU A 163 11.61 -2.58 14.27
N MET A 164 10.87 -3.66 13.96
CA MET A 164 10.99 -4.95 14.65
C MET A 164 12.41 -5.51 14.55
N ASP A 165 12.98 -5.56 13.34
CA ASP A 165 14.34 -6.05 13.12
C ASP A 165 15.37 -5.21 13.89
N SER A 166 15.28 -3.89 13.77
CA SER A 166 16.18 -2.96 14.45
C SER A 166 16.04 -3.03 15.98
N PHE A 167 14.82 -3.20 16.51
CA PHE A 167 14.59 -3.28 17.94
C PHE A 167 15.12 -4.58 18.53
N ARG A 168 14.91 -5.71 17.82
CA ARG A 168 15.50 -7.00 18.21
C ARG A 168 17.02 -6.89 18.33
N GLU A 169 17.68 -6.38 17.28
CA GLU A 169 19.13 -6.18 17.31
C GLU A 169 19.53 -5.30 18.47
N TYR A 170 18.84 -4.18 18.65
CA TYR A 170 19.12 -3.20 19.70
C TYR A 170 19.00 -3.75 21.11
N VAL A 171 17.95 -4.53 21.43
CA VAL A 171 17.76 -5.05 22.78
C VAL A 171 18.72 -6.18 23.13
N PHE A 172 19.15 -6.99 22.16
CA PHE A 172 20.09 -8.11 22.35
C PHE A 172 21.57 -7.76 22.08
N GLU A 173 21.86 -6.54 21.59
CA GLU A 173 23.23 -6.05 21.45
C GLU A 173 23.85 -5.87 22.84
N LYS A 174 25.05 -6.52 23.06
CA LYS A 174 25.80 -6.50 24.31
C LYS A 174 26.74 -5.30 24.40
#